data_3eece4ddfea4936c1675b6bbf0361c13
#
_entry.id   3eece4ddfea4936c1675b6bbf0361c13
#
_cell.length_a   1.000
_cell.length_b   1.000
_cell.length_c   1.000
_cell.angle_alpha   90.00
_cell.angle_beta   90.00
_cell.angle_gamma   90.00
#
_symmetry.space_group_name_H-M   'P 1'
#
loop_
_entity.id
_entity.type
_entity.pdbx_description
1 polymer ?
#
loop_
_entity_poly.entity_id
_entity_poly.type
_entity_poly.pdbx_seq_one_letter_code
_entity_poly.pdbx_strand_id
1 'polypeptide(L)'
;MNKKTGRVTLQSAKPQPKAEYKSSVKVVNLSGYASPEVKEVYNRDWVEYGEYNDYFDMLIERYLGSPTNAGCINGISEMIYGRGLEATDSDVKPEMYAKMKLLLKHKDVKRIVNDYKMLGQAAMQIVYNKQKTVILQVLHFPMETLRAEKAVDGHIKAWYYHPKWKDIKP
;
A
#
# COMPACT_ATOMS: atom_id res chain seq x y z
N MET A 1 -9.57 71.31 47.78
CA MET A 1 -9.70 69.94 47.20
C MET A 1 -9.34 70.03 45.72
N ASN A 2 -8.10 69.69 45.32
CA ASN A 2 -7.66 69.78 43.95
C ASN A 2 -7.59 68.37 43.38
N LYS A 3 -8.51 67.98 42.46
CA LYS A 3 -8.46 66.73 41.69
C LYS A 3 -7.47 66.90 40.54
N LYS A 4 -6.32 66.20 40.63
CA LYS A 4 -5.41 66.03 39.52
C LYS A 4 -5.97 64.95 38.57
N THR A 5 -6.38 65.35 37.37
CA THR A 5 -6.73 64.45 36.27
C THR A 5 -5.40 63.98 35.62
N GLY A 6 -5.08 62.73 35.82
CA GLY A 6 -3.95 62.08 35.15
C GLY A 6 -4.29 61.77 33.69
N ARG A 7 -3.53 62.39 32.79
CA ARG A 7 -3.61 62.16 31.34
C ARG A 7 -2.81 60.85 30.99
N VAL A 8 -3.51 59.82 30.63
CA VAL A 8 -2.89 58.57 30.16
C VAL A 8 -2.44 58.79 28.71
N THR A 9 -1.15 58.81 28.49
CA THR A 9 -0.55 58.90 27.15
C THR A 9 -0.47 57.47 26.59
N LEU A 10 -1.28 57.16 25.57
CA LEU A 10 -1.16 55.91 24.81
C LEU A 10 0.11 55.98 23.97
N GLN A 11 1.12 55.19 24.34
CA GLN A 11 2.30 54.99 23.50
C GLN A 11 1.88 54.12 22.29
N SER A 12 2.05 54.69 21.09
CA SER A 12 1.83 53.94 19.86
C SER A 12 2.81 52.76 19.75
N ALA A 13 2.31 51.58 19.65
CA ALA A 13 3.13 50.37 19.43
C ALA A 13 3.93 50.51 18.13
N LYS A 14 5.24 50.29 18.21
CA LYS A 14 6.11 50.25 17.03
C LYS A 14 5.62 49.15 16.09
N PRO A 15 5.55 49.43 14.77
CA PRO A 15 5.15 48.38 13.80
C PRO A 15 6.16 47.23 13.83
N GLN A 16 5.69 46.02 14.05
CA GLN A 16 6.51 44.83 13.98
C GLN A 16 6.93 44.58 12.53
N PRO A 17 8.19 44.17 12.27
CA PRO A 17 8.63 43.87 10.93
C PRO A 17 7.78 42.72 10.35
N LYS A 18 7.15 42.95 9.19
CA LYS A 18 6.43 41.93 8.44
C LYS A 18 7.43 40.85 8.06
N ALA A 19 7.17 39.61 8.54
CA ALA A 19 7.93 38.45 8.10
C ALA A 19 7.76 38.29 6.58
N GLU A 20 8.82 38.49 5.82
CA GLU A 20 8.87 38.15 4.41
C GLU A 20 8.83 36.62 4.28
N TYR A 21 7.68 36.08 3.92
CA TYR A 21 7.57 34.69 3.48
C TYR A 21 8.24 34.55 2.13
N LYS A 22 9.49 34.09 2.10
CA LYS A 22 10.14 33.65 0.87
C LYS A 22 9.51 32.31 0.49
N SER A 23 8.48 32.32 -0.36
CA SER A 23 7.95 31.14 -0.98
C SER A 23 8.98 30.61 -1.99
N SER A 24 9.74 29.58 -1.61
CA SER A 24 10.56 28.85 -2.58
C SER A 24 9.68 27.85 -3.31
N VAL A 25 9.31 28.16 -4.54
CA VAL A 25 8.66 27.18 -5.43
C VAL A 25 9.75 26.19 -5.85
N LYS A 26 9.64 24.92 -5.37
CA LYS A 26 10.46 23.84 -5.87
C LYS A 26 9.76 23.21 -7.07
N VAL A 27 10.35 23.35 -8.23
CA VAL A 27 9.91 22.64 -9.43
C VAL A 27 10.42 21.20 -9.33
N VAL A 28 9.51 20.25 -9.22
CA VAL A 28 9.81 18.82 -9.25
C VAL A 28 9.69 18.36 -10.71
N ASN A 29 10.82 18.01 -11.32
CA ASN A 29 10.82 17.45 -12.66
C ASN A 29 10.46 15.96 -12.59
N LEU A 30 9.26 15.60 -13.03
CA LEU A 30 8.76 14.22 -13.07
C LEU A 30 9.15 13.47 -14.35
N SER A 31 9.79 14.13 -15.32
CA SER A 31 10.18 13.52 -16.60
C SER A 31 11.31 12.50 -16.49
N GLY A 32 12.00 12.44 -15.35
CA GLY A 32 13.07 11.48 -15.07
C GLY A 32 12.61 10.22 -14.31
N TYR A 33 11.31 10.01 -14.13
CA TYR A 33 10.82 8.80 -13.49
C TYR A 33 11.00 7.60 -14.42
N ALA A 34 11.97 6.76 -14.13
CA ALA A 34 12.11 5.45 -14.75
C ALA A 34 11.25 4.44 -13.98
N SER A 35 10.42 3.68 -14.70
CA SER A 35 9.70 2.54 -14.11
C SER A 35 10.75 1.53 -13.61
N PRO A 36 10.59 0.98 -12.40
CA PRO A 36 11.53 -0.03 -11.91
C PRO A 36 11.47 -1.26 -12.79
N GLU A 37 12.64 -1.72 -13.18
CA GLU A 37 12.78 -2.90 -14.01
C GLU A 37 12.71 -4.17 -13.17
N VAL A 38 12.11 -5.20 -13.74
CA VAL A 38 12.18 -6.57 -13.23
C VAL A 38 13.50 -7.15 -13.70
N LYS A 39 14.36 -7.60 -12.77
CA LYS A 39 15.69 -8.11 -13.09
C LYS A 39 15.82 -9.60 -12.81
N GLU A 40 16.34 -10.33 -13.77
CA GLU A 40 16.76 -11.71 -13.59
C GLU A 40 18.28 -11.74 -13.31
N VAL A 41 18.64 -12.15 -12.10
CA VAL A 41 20.07 -12.28 -11.69
C VAL A 41 20.54 -13.68 -11.97
N TYR A 42 21.71 -13.83 -12.59
CA TYR A 42 22.24 -15.13 -13.08
C TYR A 42 22.29 -16.22 -12.00
N ASN A 43 22.75 -15.89 -10.78
CA ASN A 43 22.93 -16.86 -9.69
C ASN A 43 21.74 -16.94 -8.72
N ARG A 44 20.54 -16.54 -9.13
CA ARG A 44 19.34 -16.56 -8.29
C ARG A 44 18.20 -17.21 -9.03
N ASP A 45 17.37 -17.95 -8.31
CA ASP A 45 16.20 -18.61 -8.89
C ASP A 45 14.97 -17.71 -8.94
N TRP A 46 15.00 -16.59 -8.19
CA TRP A 46 13.90 -15.62 -8.13
C TRP A 46 14.21 -14.35 -8.92
N VAL A 47 13.14 -13.63 -9.24
CA VAL A 47 13.17 -12.34 -9.94
C VAL A 47 13.27 -11.21 -8.91
N GLU A 48 14.12 -10.21 -9.17
CA GLU A 48 14.24 -9.01 -8.36
C GLU A 48 13.38 -7.87 -8.90
N TYR A 49 12.75 -7.12 -8.00
CA TYR A 49 11.96 -5.94 -8.33
C TYR A 49 12.69 -4.68 -7.88
N GLY A 50 13.14 -3.86 -8.87
CA GLY A 50 13.94 -2.67 -8.63
C GLY A 50 15.43 -2.95 -8.49
N GLU A 51 16.21 -1.91 -8.20
CA GLU A 51 17.68 -1.98 -8.23
C GLU A 51 18.26 -2.86 -7.11
N TYR A 52 17.67 -2.77 -5.92
CA TYR A 52 18.08 -3.51 -4.72
C TYR A 52 16.98 -4.45 -4.20
N ASN A 53 16.10 -4.89 -5.09
CA ASN A 53 14.95 -5.71 -4.72
C ASN A 53 14.01 -5.05 -3.68
N ASP A 54 13.98 -3.72 -3.64
CA ASP A 54 13.32 -2.86 -2.66
C ASP A 54 12.08 -2.13 -3.20
N TYR A 55 11.63 -2.48 -4.40
CA TYR A 55 10.54 -1.76 -5.07
C TYR A 55 9.25 -1.74 -4.24
N PHE A 56 8.87 -2.86 -3.64
CA PHE A 56 7.67 -2.90 -2.79
C PHE A 56 7.84 -2.10 -1.50
N ASP A 57 9.01 -2.16 -0.88
CA ASP A 57 9.33 -1.33 0.29
C ASP A 57 9.20 0.16 -0.04
N MET A 58 9.72 0.58 -1.20
CA MET A 58 9.61 1.96 -1.68
C MET A 58 8.13 2.38 -1.89
N LEU A 59 7.29 1.52 -2.46
CA LEU A 59 5.87 1.83 -2.64
C LEU A 59 5.15 1.97 -1.30
N ILE A 60 5.44 1.09 -0.34
CA ILE A 60 4.90 1.14 1.02
C ILE A 60 5.35 2.42 1.74
N GLU A 61 6.63 2.78 1.65
CA GLU A 61 7.15 4.02 2.22
C GLU A 61 6.47 5.26 1.64
N ARG A 62 6.21 5.29 0.33
CA ARG A 62 5.46 6.37 -0.33
C ARG A 62 4.00 6.42 0.10
N TYR A 63 3.38 5.26 0.32
CA TYR A 63 2.02 5.19 0.85
C TYR A 63 1.96 5.74 2.28
N LEU A 64 2.88 5.32 3.15
CA LEU A 64 2.94 5.77 4.54
C LEU A 64 3.38 7.23 4.69
N GLY A 65 4.26 7.70 3.82
CA GLY A 65 4.84 9.05 3.87
C GLY A 65 3.96 10.15 3.28
N SER A 66 2.87 9.81 2.58
CA SER A 66 1.99 10.80 1.93
C SER A 66 0.53 10.55 2.27
N PRO A 67 -0.08 11.35 3.16
CA PRO A 67 -1.50 11.24 3.51
C PRO A 67 -2.43 11.34 2.30
N THR A 68 -2.08 12.18 1.32
CA THR A 68 -2.88 12.33 0.08
C THR A 68 -2.83 11.04 -0.75
N ASN A 69 -1.64 10.47 -0.95
CA ASN A 69 -1.48 9.21 -1.67
C ASN A 69 -2.21 8.06 -0.96
N ALA A 70 -2.04 7.96 0.36
CA ALA A 70 -2.76 6.96 1.18
C ALA A 70 -4.27 7.13 1.07
N GLY A 71 -4.77 8.38 1.13
CA GLY A 71 -6.20 8.68 0.97
C GLY A 71 -6.75 8.24 -0.38
N CYS A 72 -6.01 8.51 -1.48
CA CYS A 72 -6.39 8.07 -2.82
C CYS A 72 -6.43 6.53 -2.94
N ILE A 73 -5.37 5.85 -2.48
CA ILE A 73 -5.28 4.39 -2.53
C ILE A 73 -6.40 3.75 -1.70
N ASN A 74 -6.62 4.21 -0.46
CA ASN A 74 -7.67 3.70 0.41
C ASN A 74 -9.06 3.95 -0.17
N GLY A 75 -9.32 5.16 -0.69
CA GLY A 75 -10.60 5.49 -1.32
C GLY A 75 -10.92 4.60 -2.51
N ILE A 76 -9.94 4.36 -3.40
CA ILE A 76 -10.12 3.46 -4.54
C ILE A 76 -10.29 2.01 -4.05
N SER A 77 -9.53 1.57 -3.05
CA SER A 77 -9.64 0.22 -2.48
C SER A 77 -11.03 -0.03 -1.87
N GLU A 78 -11.60 0.96 -1.17
CA GLU A 78 -12.97 0.88 -0.66
C GLU A 78 -14.01 0.86 -1.79
N MET A 79 -13.80 1.61 -2.89
CA MET A 79 -14.67 1.55 -4.05
C MET A 79 -14.63 0.19 -4.76
N ILE A 80 -13.44 -0.42 -4.91
CA ILE A 80 -13.28 -1.75 -5.49
C ILE A 80 -13.95 -2.81 -4.61
N TYR A 81 -13.73 -2.71 -3.29
CA TYR A 81 -14.33 -3.64 -2.34
C TYR A 81 -15.86 -3.53 -2.30
N GLY A 82 -16.39 -2.31 -2.40
CA GLY A 82 -17.83 -2.01 -2.44
C GLY A 82 -18.59 -2.60 -1.25
N ARG A 83 -19.59 -3.43 -1.56
CA ARG A 83 -20.39 -4.17 -0.56
C ARG A 83 -19.80 -5.52 -0.17
N GLY A 84 -18.62 -5.84 -0.68
CA GLY A 84 -17.90 -7.07 -0.41
C GLY A 84 -18.06 -8.11 -1.54
N LEU A 85 -17.83 -9.37 -1.19
CA LEU A 85 -17.94 -10.46 -2.15
C LEU A 85 -19.41 -10.78 -2.42
N GLU A 86 -19.80 -10.70 -3.68
CA GLU A 86 -21.12 -11.11 -4.19
C GLU A 86 -20.93 -12.20 -5.24
N ALA A 87 -21.92 -13.06 -5.39
CA ALA A 87 -21.98 -14.05 -6.44
C ALA A 87 -23.30 -13.90 -7.19
N THR A 88 -23.24 -13.92 -8.53
CA THR A 88 -24.42 -13.75 -9.39
C THR A 88 -25.45 -14.87 -9.24
N ASP A 89 -25.00 -16.04 -8.76
CA ASP A 89 -25.82 -17.23 -8.54
C ASP A 89 -26.10 -17.50 -7.04
N SER A 90 -25.93 -16.47 -6.19
CA SER A 90 -26.15 -16.58 -4.73
C SER A 90 -27.53 -17.08 -4.34
N ASP A 91 -28.56 -16.70 -5.11
CA ASP A 91 -29.93 -17.10 -4.86
C ASP A 91 -30.21 -18.55 -5.28
N VAL A 92 -29.47 -19.03 -6.29
CA VAL A 92 -29.60 -20.41 -6.80
C VAL A 92 -28.79 -21.40 -5.96
N LYS A 93 -27.64 -20.93 -5.40
CA LYS A 93 -26.70 -21.77 -4.63
C LYS A 93 -26.32 -21.12 -3.29
N PRO A 94 -27.29 -20.90 -2.38
CA PRO A 94 -27.04 -20.16 -1.14
C PRO A 94 -26.03 -20.83 -0.21
N GLU A 95 -25.97 -22.17 -0.20
CA GLU A 95 -25.00 -22.91 0.62
C GLU A 95 -23.55 -22.69 0.14
N MET A 96 -23.34 -22.67 -1.18
CA MET A 96 -22.02 -22.41 -1.76
C MET A 96 -21.55 -20.99 -1.48
N TYR A 97 -22.47 -20.04 -1.58
CA TYR A 97 -22.21 -18.63 -1.24
C TYR A 97 -21.87 -18.46 0.25
N ALA A 98 -22.60 -19.12 1.14
CA ALA A 98 -22.29 -19.11 2.57
C ALA A 98 -20.89 -19.71 2.86
N LYS A 99 -20.53 -20.83 2.22
CA LYS A 99 -19.19 -21.43 2.31
C LYS A 99 -18.10 -20.49 1.82
N MET A 100 -18.30 -19.80 0.69
CA MET A 100 -17.37 -18.80 0.17
C MET A 100 -17.12 -17.69 1.19
N LYS A 101 -18.17 -17.14 1.81
CA LYS A 101 -18.06 -16.10 2.85
C LYS A 101 -17.33 -16.58 4.12
N LEU A 102 -17.47 -17.85 4.47
CA LEU A 102 -16.72 -18.43 5.59
C LEU A 102 -15.23 -18.58 5.30
N LEU A 103 -14.88 -18.94 4.06
CA LEU A 103 -13.49 -19.11 3.63
C LEU A 103 -12.77 -17.78 3.43
N LEU A 104 -13.44 -16.80 2.80
CA LEU A 104 -12.89 -15.49 2.47
C LEU A 104 -13.44 -14.44 3.41
N LYS A 105 -12.74 -14.20 4.51
CA LYS A 105 -13.14 -13.21 5.50
C LYS A 105 -13.01 -11.79 4.94
N HIS A 106 -13.98 -10.95 5.27
CA HIS A 106 -14.03 -9.52 4.91
C HIS A 106 -12.67 -8.80 5.09
N LYS A 107 -12.00 -9.01 6.21
CA LYS A 107 -10.70 -8.40 6.52
C LYS A 107 -9.62 -8.80 5.52
N ASP A 108 -9.58 -10.06 5.13
CA ASP A 108 -8.55 -10.57 4.22
C ASP A 108 -8.79 -10.07 2.80
N VAL A 109 -10.05 -10.05 2.35
CA VAL A 109 -10.41 -9.49 1.05
C VAL A 109 -10.05 -8.01 0.94
N LYS A 110 -10.34 -7.20 1.97
CA LYS A 110 -9.93 -5.78 1.98
C LYS A 110 -8.41 -5.61 1.86
N ARG A 111 -7.63 -6.43 2.56
CA ARG A 111 -6.17 -6.40 2.47
C ARG A 111 -5.67 -6.77 1.09
N ILE A 112 -6.24 -7.81 0.47
CA ILE A 112 -5.92 -8.22 -0.89
C ILE A 112 -6.18 -7.09 -1.89
N VAL A 113 -7.33 -6.42 -1.78
CA VAL A 113 -7.67 -5.28 -2.64
C VAL A 113 -6.71 -4.11 -2.43
N ASN A 114 -6.32 -3.85 -1.17
CA ASN A 114 -5.39 -2.77 -0.86
C ASN A 114 -3.99 -3.06 -1.40
N ASP A 115 -3.47 -4.28 -1.22
CA ASP A 115 -2.18 -4.69 -1.79
C ASP A 115 -2.20 -4.58 -3.32
N TYR A 116 -3.25 -5.09 -3.96
CA TYR A 116 -3.41 -4.99 -5.40
C TYR A 116 -3.38 -3.54 -5.89
N LYS A 117 -4.02 -2.62 -5.16
CA LYS A 117 -4.03 -1.20 -5.54
C LYS A 117 -2.72 -0.50 -5.25
N MET A 118 -2.07 -0.84 -4.13
CA MET A 118 -0.82 -0.20 -3.68
C MET A 118 0.41 -0.76 -4.42
N LEU A 119 0.48 -2.09 -4.57
CA LEU A 119 1.66 -2.80 -5.10
C LEU A 119 1.47 -3.29 -6.54
N GLY A 120 0.26 -3.21 -7.12
CA GLY A 120 -0.08 -3.76 -8.42
C GLY A 120 -0.23 -5.28 -8.44
N GLN A 121 0.03 -5.95 -7.33
CA GLN A 121 -0.03 -7.40 -7.15
C GLN A 121 -0.63 -7.71 -5.78
N ALA A 122 -1.25 -8.87 -5.65
CA ALA A 122 -1.77 -9.37 -4.38
C ALA A 122 -1.62 -10.88 -4.31
N ALA A 123 -1.48 -11.42 -3.12
CA ALA A 123 -1.33 -12.85 -2.89
C ALA A 123 -2.32 -13.37 -1.85
N MET A 124 -2.72 -14.62 -2.03
CA MET A 124 -3.58 -15.36 -1.10
C MET A 124 -2.92 -16.67 -0.71
N GLN A 125 -2.98 -17.00 0.57
CA GLN A 125 -2.60 -18.31 1.06
C GLN A 125 -3.84 -19.19 1.20
N ILE A 126 -3.84 -20.33 0.49
CA ILE A 126 -4.89 -21.33 0.58
C ILE A 126 -4.44 -22.42 1.55
N VAL A 127 -5.18 -22.58 2.64
CA VAL A 127 -4.91 -23.59 3.66
C VAL A 127 -5.83 -24.81 3.41
N TYR A 128 -5.23 -25.95 3.19
CA TYR A 128 -5.93 -27.22 2.98
C TYR A 128 -5.94 -28.06 4.26
N ASN A 129 -6.86 -29.03 4.30
CA ASN A 129 -6.81 -30.12 5.29
C ASN A 129 -5.56 -31.00 5.03
N LYS A 130 -5.23 -31.91 5.98
CA LYS A 130 -4.07 -32.81 5.87
C LYS A 130 -4.11 -33.68 4.60
N GLN A 131 -5.29 -34.04 4.12
CA GLN A 131 -5.50 -34.86 2.92
C GLN A 131 -5.54 -34.04 1.62
N LYS A 132 -5.44 -32.71 1.69
CA LYS A 132 -5.53 -31.76 0.56
C LYS A 132 -6.82 -31.86 -0.26
N THR A 133 -7.90 -32.36 0.34
CA THR A 133 -9.20 -32.54 -0.31
C THR A 133 -10.17 -31.38 -0.10
N VAL A 134 -9.97 -30.60 1.00
CA VAL A 134 -10.88 -29.52 1.39
C VAL A 134 -10.07 -28.28 1.73
N ILE A 135 -10.50 -27.14 1.20
CA ILE A 135 -9.97 -25.82 1.59
C ILE A 135 -10.58 -25.46 2.96
N LEU A 136 -9.73 -25.25 3.95
CA LEU A 136 -10.12 -24.85 5.31
C LEU A 136 -10.24 -23.35 5.44
N GLN A 137 -9.33 -22.61 4.80
CA GLN A 137 -9.26 -21.16 4.93
C GLN A 137 -8.50 -20.53 3.76
N VAL A 138 -8.87 -19.32 3.39
CA VAL A 138 -8.12 -18.47 2.47
C VAL A 138 -7.75 -17.20 3.22
N LEU A 139 -6.46 -16.90 3.27
CA LEU A 139 -5.88 -15.78 4.01
C LEU A 139 -5.20 -14.80 3.05
N HIS A 140 -5.19 -13.54 3.42
CA HIS A 140 -4.29 -12.58 2.80
C HIS A 140 -2.84 -12.98 3.09
N PHE A 141 -1.98 -12.90 2.07
CA PHE A 141 -0.54 -13.09 2.22
C PHE A 141 0.18 -11.80 1.81
N PRO A 142 1.07 -11.21 2.64
CA PRO A 142 1.76 -9.97 2.34
C PRO A 142 2.61 -10.08 1.08
N MET A 143 2.26 -9.33 0.03
CA MET A 143 2.91 -9.44 -1.29
C MET A 143 4.38 -9.01 -1.28
N GLU A 144 4.75 -8.07 -0.41
CA GLU A 144 6.12 -7.61 -0.25
C GLU A 144 7.10 -8.70 0.18
N THR A 145 6.59 -9.77 0.80
CA THR A 145 7.40 -10.90 1.26
C THR A 145 7.61 -11.99 0.20
N LEU A 146 6.99 -11.85 -0.97
CA LEU A 146 7.05 -12.85 -2.04
C LEU A 146 7.87 -12.35 -3.24
N ARG A 147 8.60 -13.28 -3.85
CA ARG A 147 9.22 -13.08 -5.17
C ARG A 147 8.92 -14.27 -6.05
N ALA A 148 8.64 -13.98 -7.31
CA ALA A 148 8.38 -15.01 -8.30
C ALA A 148 9.67 -15.75 -8.66
N GLU A 149 9.59 -17.04 -8.95
CA GLU A 149 10.61 -17.76 -9.66
C GLU A 149 10.78 -17.20 -11.08
N LYS A 150 11.96 -17.34 -11.67
CA LYS A 150 12.17 -17.02 -13.06
C LYS A 150 11.20 -17.80 -13.95
N ALA A 151 10.57 -17.09 -14.86
CA ALA A 151 9.59 -17.73 -15.76
C ALA A 151 10.32 -18.67 -16.75
N VAL A 152 9.82 -19.90 -16.87
CA VAL A 152 10.22 -20.85 -17.89
C VAL A 152 9.05 -21.02 -18.85
N ASP A 153 9.26 -20.72 -20.12
CA ASP A 153 8.21 -20.74 -21.16
C ASP A 153 6.98 -19.88 -20.80
N GLY A 154 7.21 -18.75 -20.15
CA GLY A 154 6.16 -17.82 -19.70
C GLY A 154 5.38 -18.28 -18.45
N HIS A 155 5.80 -19.38 -17.82
CA HIS A 155 5.14 -19.93 -16.63
C HIS A 155 6.02 -19.78 -15.38
N ILE A 156 5.43 -19.26 -14.31
CA ILE A 156 6.04 -19.19 -12.97
C ILE A 156 5.60 -20.44 -12.20
N LYS A 157 6.56 -21.29 -11.79
CA LYS A 157 6.27 -22.56 -11.10
C LYS A 157 6.26 -22.43 -9.59
N ALA A 158 7.05 -21.48 -9.02
CA ALA A 158 7.20 -21.32 -7.59
C ALA A 158 7.26 -19.85 -7.17
N TRP A 159 7.01 -19.63 -5.88
CA TRP A 159 7.17 -18.34 -5.22
C TRP A 159 8.08 -18.51 -4.02
N TYR A 160 9.06 -17.64 -3.93
CA TYR A 160 10.01 -17.62 -2.82
C TYR A 160 9.53 -16.65 -1.76
N TYR A 161 9.64 -17.04 -0.50
CA TYR A 161 9.28 -16.25 0.66
C TYR A 161 10.50 -15.78 1.43
N HIS A 162 10.55 -14.48 1.71
CA HIS A 162 11.50 -13.92 2.68
C HIS A 162 10.88 -12.69 3.37
N PRO A 163 11.05 -12.53 4.71
CA PRO A 163 10.42 -11.43 5.43
C PRO A 163 10.97 -10.05 5.06
N LYS A 164 12.25 -9.97 4.59
CA LYS A 164 12.92 -8.72 4.22
C LYS A 164 13.87 -8.94 3.06
N TRP A 165 13.37 -8.78 1.86
CA TRP A 165 14.15 -9.02 0.64
C TRP A 165 15.36 -8.11 0.46
N LYS A 166 15.30 -6.85 0.92
CA LYS A 166 16.41 -5.90 0.87
C LYS A 166 17.63 -6.31 1.72
N ASP A 167 17.45 -7.21 2.68
CA ASP A 167 18.55 -7.70 3.53
C ASP A 167 19.34 -8.83 2.86
N ILE A 168 18.84 -9.38 1.74
CA ILE A 168 19.53 -10.38 0.95
C ILE A 168 20.57 -9.67 0.09
N LYS A 169 21.84 -9.74 0.54
CA LYS A 169 22.95 -9.18 -0.22
C LYS A 169 23.16 -9.93 -1.54
N PRO A 170 23.60 -9.23 -2.60
CA PRO A 170 23.94 -9.84 -3.87
C PRO A 170 25.06 -10.86 -3.78
#